data_f64de2eb0a0aa1d4b7ee881d1ace72a2
#
_entry.id   f64de2eb0a0aa1d4b7ee881d1ace72a2
#
_cell.length_a   1.000
_cell.length_b   1.000
_cell.length_c   1.000
_cell.angle_alpha   90.00
_cell.angle_beta   90.00
_cell.angle_gamma   90.00
#
_symmetry.space_group_name_H-M   'P 1'
#
loop_
_entity.id
_entity.type
_entity.pdbx_description
1 polymer ?
#
loop_
_entity_poly.entity_id
_entity_poly.type
_entity_poly.pdbx_seq_one_letter_code
_entity_poly.pdbx_strand_id
1 'polypeptide(L)'
;MIRTVIFDIGMVLVYFRWRELYAQLGFEGEKFERIAKATVQNPWWNEFDKGLMTTEEVIERFAESAPEYKKEIVEIYNHMDEIVTLYDYAGPWSRELKEKGYRIYILSNWSKPAYEANLETNLCFLKEVYGEVMSFM
;
A
#
# COMPACT_ATOMS: atom_id res chain seq x y z
N MET A 1 5.56 -24.13 -22.21
CA MET A 1 4.84 -24.34 -20.92
C MET A 1 5.14 -23.17 -19.98
N ILE A 2 4.10 -22.57 -19.39
CA ILE A 2 4.25 -21.51 -18.39
C ILE A 2 4.81 -22.13 -17.10
N ARG A 3 5.86 -21.50 -16.53
CA ARG A 3 6.51 -21.97 -15.30
C ARG A 3 6.58 -20.90 -14.22
N THR A 4 6.27 -19.67 -14.58
CA THR A 4 6.39 -18.50 -13.71
C THR A 4 5.11 -17.71 -13.73
N VAL A 5 4.68 -17.28 -12.54
CA VAL A 5 3.55 -16.36 -12.34
C VAL A 5 4.10 -15.12 -11.67
N ILE A 6 3.75 -13.97 -12.18
CA ILE A 6 4.10 -12.66 -11.60
C ILE A 6 2.81 -12.00 -11.13
N PHE A 7 2.72 -11.72 -9.84
CA PHE A 7 1.58 -11.03 -9.24
C PHE A 7 1.88 -9.56 -8.98
N ASP A 8 0.87 -8.72 -9.22
CA ASP A 8 0.73 -7.45 -8.53
C ASP A 8 0.16 -7.71 -7.12
N ILE A 9 0.23 -6.73 -6.22
CA ILE A 9 -0.29 -6.85 -4.85
C ILE A 9 -1.59 -6.08 -4.69
N GLY A 10 -1.57 -4.78 -4.91
CA GLY A 10 -2.69 -3.89 -4.65
C GLY A 10 -3.94 -4.29 -5.43
N MET A 11 -5.07 -4.51 -4.76
CA MET A 11 -6.34 -4.95 -5.33
C MET A 11 -6.27 -6.30 -6.08
N VAL A 12 -5.19 -7.05 -5.90
CA VAL A 12 -4.99 -8.42 -6.40
C VAL A 12 -4.84 -9.40 -5.24
N LEU A 13 -3.88 -9.18 -4.37
CA LEU A 13 -3.63 -9.99 -3.17
C LEU A 13 -4.04 -9.29 -1.88
N VAL A 14 -4.11 -7.97 -1.88
CA VAL A 14 -4.58 -7.16 -0.76
C VAL A 14 -5.61 -6.13 -1.22
N TYR A 15 -6.56 -5.83 -0.35
CA TYR A 15 -7.53 -4.74 -0.53
C TYR A 15 -6.92 -3.43 -0.01
N PHE A 16 -6.89 -2.40 -0.84
CA PHE A 16 -6.47 -1.05 -0.48
C PHE A 16 -7.66 -0.31 0.13
N ARG A 17 -7.68 -0.24 1.47
CA ARG A 17 -8.82 0.21 2.27
C ARG A 17 -8.70 1.64 2.80
N TRP A 18 -8.14 2.52 2.03
CA TRP A 18 -7.93 3.91 2.45
C TRP A 18 -9.21 4.65 2.88
N ARG A 19 -10.35 4.36 2.21
CA ARG A 19 -11.63 4.98 2.56
C ARG A 19 -12.06 4.59 3.97
N GLU A 20 -11.97 3.31 4.26
CA GLU A 20 -12.30 2.74 5.56
C GLU A 20 -11.35 3.25 6.64
N LEU A 21 -10.05 3.32 6.36
CA LEU A 21 -9.07 3.89 7.27
C LEU A 21 -9.37 5.35 7.59
N TYR A 22 -9.62 6.18 6.58
CA TYR A 22 -9.93 7.59 6.78
C TYR A 22 -11.21 7.80 7.62
N ALA A 23 -12.24 6.98 7.38
CA ALA A 23 -13.46 6.98 8.19
C ALA A 23 -13.18 6.56 9.64
N GLN A 24 -12.34 5.55 9.85
CA GLN A 24 -11.92 5.11 11.19
C GLN A 24 -11.13 6.18 11.94
N LEU A 25 -10.36 6.98 11.23
CA LEU A 25 -9.63 8.13 11.81
C LEU A 25 -10.53 9.33 12.10
N GLY A 26 -11.83 9.24 11.81
CA GLY A 26 -12.83 10.27 12.08
C GLY A 26 -12.97 11.33 11.00
N PHE A 27 -12.46 11.07 9.78
CA PHE A 27 -12.60 12.00 8.67
C PHE A 27 -13.96 11.83 8.01
N GLU A 28 -14.75 12.90 7.99
CA GLU A 28 -16.13 12.89 7.46
C GLU A 28 -16.40 14.11 6.58
N GLY A 29 -17.37 13.99 5.67
CA GLY A 29 -17.88 15.08 4.86
C GLY A 29 -16.80 15.80 4.05
N GLU A 30 -16.81 17.11 4.10
CA GLU A 30 -15.85 17.97 3.38
C GLU A 30 -14.41 17.71 3.81
N LYS A 31 -14.17 17.47 5.10
CA LYS A 31 -12.86 17.11 5.64
C LYS A 31 -12.31 15.85 4.97
N PHE A 32 -13.13 14.80 4.86
CA PHE A 32 -12.76 13.57 4.18
C PHE A 32 -12.36 13.84 2.72
N GLU A 33 -13.19 14.56 1.99
CA GLU A 33 -12.93 14.87 0.57
C GLU A 33 -11.65 15.70 0.39
N ARG A 34 -11.43 16.69 1.26
CA ARG A 34 -10.24 17.54 1.21
C ARG A 34 -8.96 16.75 1.50
N ILE A 35 -8.98 15.89 2.50
CA ILE A 35 -7.82 15.04 2.83
C ILE A 35 -7.57 14.02 1.72
N ALA A 36 -8.60 13.39 1.17
CA ALA A 36 -8.47 12.45 0.06
C ALA A 36 -7.81 13.10 -1.18
N LYS A 37 -8.25 14.31 -1.55
CA LYS A 37 -7.65 15.06 -2.66
C LYS A 37 -6.20 15.47 -2.39
N ALA A 38 -5.87 15.76 -1.13
CA ALA A 38 -4.52 16.14 -0.74
C ALA A 38 -3.56 14.95 -0.69
N THR A 39 -4.05 13.72 -0.53
CA THR A 39 -3.27 12.51 -0.30
C THR A 39 -3.44 11.49 -1.44
N VAL A 40 -4.31 10.49 -1.28
CA VAL A 40 -4.45 9.35 -2.21
C VAL A 40 -4.88 9.75 -3.62
N GLN A 41 -5.55 10.87 -3.79
CA GLN A 41 -5.97 11.41 -5.10
C GLN A 41 -4.99 12.47 -5.63
N ASN A 42 -3.92 12.76 -4.89
CA ASN A 42 -2.88 13.70 -5.30
C ASN A 42 -1.87 12.96 -6.20
N PRO A 43 -1.40 13.55 -7.31
CA PRO A 43 -0.36 12.95 -8.15
C PRO A 43 0.92 12.58 -7.39
N TRP A 44 1.28 13.28 -6.32
CA TRP A 44 2.42 12.99 -5.47
C TRP A 44 2.32 11.64 -4.74
N TRP A 45 1.12 11.07 -4.61
CA TRP A 45 0.95 9.75 -4.04
C TRP A 45 1.75 8.69 -4.80
N ASN A 46 1.66 8.71 -6.13
CA ASN A 46 2.42 7.79 -6.98
C ASN A 46 3.92 8.10 -7.00
N GLU A 47 4.30 9.37 -6.86
CA GLU A 47 5.71 9.75 -6.77
C GLU A 47 6.37 9.19 -5.51
N PHE A 48 5.62 9.08 -4.42
CA PHE A 48 6.11 8.48 -3.18
C PHE A 48 6.49 7.01 -3.36
N ASP A 49 5.79 6.28 -4.23
CA ASP A 49 6.08 4.87 -4.51
C ASP A 49 7.45 4.67 -5.19
N LYS A 50 8.05 5.72 -5.72
CA LYS A 50 9.41 5.66 -6.30
C LYS A 50 10.53 5.64 -5.25
N GLY A 51 10.22 5.89 -3.98
CA GLY A 51 11.19 5.90 -2.89
C GLY A 51 12.23 7.02 -2.94
N LEU A 52 11.97 8.09 -3.69
CA LEU A 52 12.88 9.23 -3.86
C LEU A 52 12.72 10.33 -2.81
N MET A 53 11.67 10.24 -2.00
CA MET A 53 11.31 11.23 -0.99
C MET A 53 11.16 10.56 0.37
N THR A 54 11.52 11.29 1.43
CA THR A 54 11.24 10.84 2.80
C THR A 54 9.75 10.97 3.10
N THR A 55 9.29 10.30 4.14
CA THR A 55 7.90 10.41 4.62
C THR A 55 7.57 11.87 4.98
N GLU A 56 8.49 12.57 5.62
CA GLU A 56 8.33 13.97 6.01
C GLU A 56 8.18 14.88 4.80
N GLU A 57 9.00 14.68 3.77
CA GLU A 57 8.91 15.44 2.51
C GLU A 57 7.58 15.22 1.80
N VAL A 58 7.07 13.99 1.80
CA VAL A 58 5.77 13.67 1.20
C VAL A 58 4.63 14.29 1.99
N ILE A 59 4.66 14.23 3.32
CA ILE A 59 3.67 14.89 4.19
C ILE A 59 3.63 16.40 3.93
N GLU A 60 4.78 17.06 3.80
CA GLU A 60 4.85 18.47 3.46
C GLU A 60 4.21 18.77 2.09
N ARG A 61 4.50 17.93 1.07
CA ARG A 61 3.88 18.06 -0.25
C ARG A 61 2.36 17.94 -0.21
N PHE A 62 1.85 16.97 0.54
CA PHE A 62 0.40 16.80 0.70
C PHE A 62 -0.22 17.98 1.46
N ALA A 63 0.45 18.48 2.50
CA ALA A 63 -0.02 19.59 3.29
C ALA A 63 -0.03 20.93 2.53
N GLU A 64 0.72 21.07 1.43
CA GLU A 64 0.68 22.28 0.58
C GLU A 64 -0.74 22.55 0.05
N SER A 65 -1.51 21.51 -0.27
CA SER A 65 -2.88 21.64 -0.78
C SER A 65 -3.95 21.69 0.31
N ALA A 66 -3.63 21.28 1.53
CA ALA A 66 -4.54 21.25 2.67
C ALA A 66 -3.80 21.49 3.99
N PRO A 67 -3.20 22.69 4.15
CA PRO A 67 -2.35 22.97 5.32
C PRO A 67 -3.11 22.90 6.65
N GLU A 68 -4.41 23.17 6.64
CA GLU A 68 -5.31 23.06 7.80
C GLU A 68 -5.45 21.62 8.31
N TYR A 69 -5.13 20.62 7.47
CA TYR A 69 -5.25 19.19 7.79
C TYR A 69 -3.91 18.47 7.92
N LYS A 70 -2.81 19.18 8.12
CA LYS A 70 -1.49 18.56 8.24
C LYS A 70 -1.42 17.50 9.35
N LYS A 71 -2.07 17.73 10.48
CA LYS A 71 -2.12 16.76 11.59
C LYS A 71 -2.79 15.46 11.18
N GLU A 72 -3.89 15.55 10.45
CA GLU A 72 -4.64 14.41 9.94
C GLU A 72 -3.82 13.64 8.90
N ILE A 73 -3.05 14.34 8.06
CA ILE A 73 -2.15 13.71 7.09
C ILE A 73 -1.03 12.94 7.81
N VAL A 74 -0.45 13.49 8.85
CA VAL A 74 0.52 12.79 9.70
C VAL A 74 -0.12 11.54 10.33
N GLU A 75 -1.35 11.65 10.81
CA GLU A 75 -2.09 10.54 11.42
C GLU A 75 -2.28 9.37 10.45
N ILE A 76 -2.54 9.63 9.17
CA ILE A 76 -2.62 8.58 8.14
C ILE A 76 -1.31 7.79 8.09
N TYR A 77 -0.16 8.46 8.12
CA TYR A 77 1.15 7.81 8.05
C TYR A 77 1.50 7.03 9.33
N ASN A 78 0.90 7.39 10.46
CA ASN A 78 1.03 6.62 11.71
C ASN A 78 0.22 5.31 11.68
N HIS A 79 -0.69 5.14 10.70
CA HIS A 79 -1.57 3.98 10.54
C HIS A 79 -1.38 3.27 9.20
N MET A 80 -0.17 3.29 8.62
CA MET A 80 0.13 2.60 7.37
C MET A 80 -0.02 1.08 7.46
N ASP A 81 0.09 0.51 8.65
CA ASP A 81 -0.19 -0.90 8.93
C ASP A 81 -1.66 -1.28 8.76
N GLU A 82 -2.56 -0.31 8.77
CA GLU A 82 -4.01 -0.50 8.61
C GLU A 82 -4.55 -0.12 7.24
N ILE A 83 -3.68 0.34 6.31
CA ILE A 83 -4.13 0.86 5.01
C ILE A 83 -4.48 -0.23 4.00
N VAL A 84 -4.10 -1.46 4.26
CA VAL A 84 -4.44 -2.63 3.45
C VAL A 84 -4.94 -3.78 4.30
N THR A 85 -5.68 -4.70 3.67
CA THR A 85 -6.10 -5.97 4.26
C THR A 85 -5.83 -7.09 3.27
N LEU A 86 -5.18 -8.16 3.73
CA LEU A 86 -4.91 -9.33 2.92
C LEU A 86 -6.25 -10.01 2.53
N TYR A 87 -6.43 -10.33 1.25
CA TYR A 87 -7.55 -11.16 0.82
C TYR A 87 -7.36 -12.59 1.31
N ASP A 88 -8.46 -13.23 1.73
CA ASP A 88 -8.44 -14.59 2.27
C ASP A 88 -7.88 -15.62 1.30
N TYR A 89 -8.05 -15.41 -0.01
CA TYR A 89 -7.55 -16.30 -1.04
C TYR A 89 -6.05 -16.17 -1.35
N ALA A 90 -5.41 -15.08 -0.94
CA ALA A 90 -4.04 -14.76 -1.38
C ALA A 90 -3.02 -15.82 -0.94
N GLY A 91 -3.03 -16.21 0.33
CA GLY A 91 -2.16 -17.25 0.86
C GLY A 91 -2.44 -18.64 0.26
N PRO A 92 -3.69 -19.13 0.32
CA PRO A 92 -4.06 -20.42 -0.30
C PRO A 92 -3.74 -20.50 -1.79
N TRP A 93 -4.01 -19.46 -2.55
CA TRP A 93 -3.72 -19.41 -3.98
C TRP A 93 -2.23 -19.48 -4.28
N SER A 94 -1.43 -18.73 -3.56
CA SER A 94 0.04 -18.76 -3.70
C SER A 94 0.60 -20.16 -3.39
N ARG A 95 0.12 -20.80 -2.34
CA ARG A 95 0.52 -22.16 -1.99
C ARG A 95 0.12 -23.17 -3.05
N GLU A 96 -1.12 -23.09 -3.55
CA GLU A 96 -1.61 -23.98 -4.61
C GLU A 96 -0.74 -23.89 -5.87
N LEU A 97 -0.42 -22.69 -6.33
CA LEU A 97 0.44 -22.49 -7.49
C LEU A 97 1.85 -23.05 -7.27
N LYS A 98 2.40 -22.85 -6.08
CA LYS A 98 3.71 -23.38 -5.72
C LYS A 98 3.71 -24.92 -5.70
N GLU A 99 2.69 -25.54 -5.14
CA GLU A 99 2.50 -27.01 -5.13
C GLU A 99 2.39 -27.58 -6.55
N LYS A 100 1.81 -26.83 -7.47
CA LYS A 100 1.74 -27.18 -8.90
C LYS A 100 3.06 -26.94 -9.66
N GLY A 101 4.11 -26.49 -8.98
CA GLY A 101 5.44 -26.30 -9.53
C GLY A 101 5.69 -24.94 -10.19
N TYR A 102 4.80 -23.97 -10.02
CA TYR A 102 5.03 -22.61 -10.50
C TYR A 102 5.98 -21.85 -9.59
N ARG A 103 6.83 -21.03 -10.20
CA ARG A 103 7.62 -20.02 -9.49
C ARG A 103 6.80 -18.73 -9.39
N ILE A 104 6.71 -18.18 -8.20
CA ILE A 104 5.92 -16.97 -7.95
C ILE A 104 6.87 -15.80 -7.69
N TYR A 105 6.65 -14.71 -8.42
CA TYR A 105 7.33 -13.43 -8.24
C TYR A 105 6.32 -12.33 -8.03
N ILE A 106 6.74 -11.27 -7.36
CA ILE A 106 5.94 -10.08 -7.14
C ILE A 106 6.56 -8.91 -7.89
N LEU A 107 5.71 -8.15 -8.56
CA LEU A 107 6.05 -6.87 -9.18
C LEU A 107 4.95 -5.88 -8.87
N SER A 108 5.21 -4.89 -8.01
CA SER A 108 4.18 -4.01 -7.52
C SER A 108 4.69 -2.60 -7.19
N ASN A 109 3.78 -1.63 -7.23
CA ASN A 109 4.04 -0.27 -6.78
C ASN A 109 3.61 -0.13 -5.32
N TRP A 110 4.57 0.18 -4.46
CA TRP A 110 4.34 0.37 -3.02
C TRP A 110 5.21 1.49 -2.48
N SER A 111 4.68 2.25 -1.54
CA SER A 111 5.51 3.13 -0.74
C SER A 111 6.28 2.31 0.30
N LYS A 112 7.52 2.68 0.53
CA LYS A 112 8.39 1.98 1.50
C LYS A 112 7.78 1.93 2.90
N PRO A 113 7.21 3.01 3.47
CA PRO A 113 6.56 2.94 4.77
C PRO A 113 5.40 1.95 4.85
N ALA A 114 4.53 1.92 3.84
CA ALA A 114 3.42 0.96 3.83
C ALA A 114 3.92 -0.49 3.70
N TYR A 115 4.95 -0.72 2.89
CA TYR A 115 5.59 -2.02 2.76
C TYR A 115 6.17 -2.51 4.10
N GLU A 116 7.01 -1.71 4.73
CA GLU A 116 7.64 -2.05 6.01
C GLU A 116 6.62 -2.28 7.12
N ALA A 117 5.57 -1.46 7.19
CA ALA A 117 4.51 -1.58 8.19
C ALA A 117 3.66 -2.86 8.05
N ASN A 118 3.63 -3.48 6.87
CA ASN A 118 2.79 -4.64 6.59
C ASN A 118 3.56 -5.96 6.39
N LEU A 119 4.90 -5.96 6.46
CA LEU A 119 5.73 -7.14 6.17
C LEU A 119 5.35 -8.38 6.96
N GLU A 120 5.11 -8.26 8.26
CA GLU A 120 4.79 -9.38 9.14
C GLU A 120 3.29 -9.70 9.22
N THR A 121 2.45 -8.88 8.60
CA THR A 121 1.00 -8.99 8.63
C THR A 121 0.42 -9.25 7.23
N ASN A 122 -0.06 -8.21 6.56
CA ASN A 122 -0.76 -8.32 5.27
C ASN A 122 0.15 -8.71 4.09
N LEU A 123 1.46 -8.61 4.21
CA LEU A 123 2.45 -9.04 3.22
C LEU A 123 3.18 -10.33 3.61
N CYS A 124 2.68 -11.09 4.59
CA CYS A 124 3.33 -12.30 5.08
C CYS A 124 3.51 -13.39 3.98
N PHE A 125 2.68 -13.37 2.92
CA PHE A 125 2.82 -14.26 1.76
C PHE A 125 4.14 -14.06 0.99
N LEU A 126 4.83 -12.94 1.15
CA LEU A 126 6.13 -12.69 0.54
C LEU A 126 7.21 -13.70 0.97
N LYS A 127 7.01 -14.36 2.09
CA LYS A 127 7.89 -15.46 2.55
C LYS A 127 7.79 -16.70 1.65
N GLU A 128 6.73 -16.82 0.88
CA GLU A 128 6.44 -17.96 -0.02
C GLU A 128 6.84 -17.73 -1.47
N VAL A 129 7.27 -16.50 -1.84
CA VAL A 129 7.62 -16.17 -3.23
C VAL A 129 9.11 -16.32 -3.49
N TYR A 130 9.47 -16.54 -4.76
CA TYR A 130 10.87 -16.65 -5.21
C TYR A 130 11.61 -15.32 -5.20
N GLY A 131 10.89 -14.24 -5.45
CA GLY A 131 11.48 -12.91 -5.45
C GLY A 131 10.43 -11.83 -5.63
N GLU A 132 10.82 -10.60 -5.32
CA GLU A 132 9.97 -9.44 -5.40
C GLU A 132 10.70 -8.22 -5.91
N VAL A 133 9.99 -7.37 -6.65
CA VAL A 133 10.44 -6.05 -7.06
C VAL A 133 9.34 -5.06 -6.70
N MET A 134 9.67 -4.13 -5.83
CA MET A 134 8.79 -3.02 -5.47
C MET A 134 9.31 -1.73 -6.11
N SER A 135 8.42 -0.80 -6.40
CA SER A 135 8.75 0.45 -7.09
C SER A 135 9.83 1.30 -6.40
N PHE A 136 9.99 1.15 -5.09
CA PHE A 136 10.99 1.89 -4.29
C PHE A 136 12.37 1.18 -4.20
N MET A 137 12.49 -0.03 -4.71
CA MET A 137 13.74 -0.82 -4.69
C MET A 137 14.75 -0.39 -5.74
#